data_7d8688adab19426705f2685a585074c4
#
_entry.id   7d8688adab19426705f2685a585074c4
#
_cell.length_a   1.000
_cell.length_b   1.000
_cell.length_c   1.000
_cell.angle_alpha   90.00
_cell.angle_beta   90.00
_cell.angle_gamma   90.00
#
_symmetry.space_group_name_H-M   'P 1'
#
loop_
_entity.id
_entity.type
_entity.pdbx_description
1 polymer ?
#
loop_
_entity_poly.entity_id
_entity_poly.type
_entity_poly.pdbx_seq_one_letter_code
_entity_poly.pdbx_strand_id
1 'polypeptide(L)'
;FVMRQWRLPLSILAFRALLKRERPEIVHVNSSRDSWIAALSSRLLDPRPKVIRTRHISAPLNNNATTHWLYRRLFDMVIVTGSERNRQDLIHRDGLAPDRVASFPIGLDVEHFSPAKPQHDIRSELGIPTGHLLVGMISYLRDYKGHRYLVEAAAKVLKQHQGVAFLIVGEGPEEQNIRAQIERLGLTAGVRMLGFRDDLLDVFRSLNLFVIPTVEGDTIPQVLMQALAIGLPVVSTTTGSIPDVLADGESGFIVPPRDADALADRIGRLLVDPELRAAMGRRGRQTVEQSYSIDRMVDELERVYRRVIAS
;
A
#
# COMPACT_ATOMS: atom_id res chain seq x y z
N PHE A 1 -24.61 2.18 -5.01
CA PHE A 1 -25.19 2.55 -6.33
C PHE A 1 -24.41 1.83 -7.42
N VAL A 2 -24.82 0.61 -7.82
CA VAL A 2 -24.17 -0.17 -8.89
C VAL A 2 -24.76 0.29 -10.22
N MET A 3 -23.94 0.95 -11.05
CA MET A 3 -24.39 1.50 -12.34
C MET A 3 -23.96 0.66 -13.54
N ARG A 4 -24.94 0.27 -14.34
CA ARG A 4 -24.70 -0.32 -15.69
C ARG A 4 -24.25 0.78 -16.67
N GLN A 5 -23.28 0.48 -17.53
CA GLN A 5 -22.64 1.42 -18.50
C GLN A 5 -23.62 2.17 -19.41
N TRP A 6 -24.78 1.61 -19.68
CA TRP A 6 -25.82 2.13 -20.60
C TRP A 6 -26.64 3.30 -20.05
N ARG A 7 -26.41 3.73 -18.79
CA ARG A 7 -27.23 4.75 -18.13
C ARG A 7 -26.46 6.01 -17.73
N LEU A 8 -25.33 6.28 -18.36
CA LEU A 8 -24.49 7.45 -18.00
C LEU A 8 -25.28 8.77 -18.01
N PRO A 9 -26.09 9.11 -19.02
CA PRO A 9 -26.87 10.35 -19.02
C PRO A 9 -27.88 10.43 -17.86
N LEU A 10 -28.60 9.35 -17.60
CA LEU A 10 -29.56 9.28 -16.48
C LEU A 10 -28.87 9.43 -15.13
N SER A 11 -27.67 8.89 -15.00
CA SER A 11 -26.86 9.00 -13.79
C SER A 11 -26.36 10.43 -13.56
N ILE A 12 -25.97 11.14 -14.61
CA ILE A 12 -25.60 12.54 -14.55
C ILE A 12 -26.80 13.38 -14.07
N LEU A 13 -27.98 13.16 -14.63
CA LEU A 13 -29.19 13.88 -14.23
C LEU A 13 -29.61 13.58 -12.79
N ALA A 14 -29.58 12.31 -12.40
CA ALA A 14 -29.89 11.88 -11.03
C ALA A 14 -28.88 12.46 -10.01
N PHE A 15 -27.59 12.41 -10.35
CA PHE A 15 -26.57 12.97 -9.47
C PHE A 15 -26.64 14.50 -9.41
N ARG A 16 -26.95 15.16 -10.52
CA ARG A 16 -27.23 16.60 -10.54
C ARG A 16 -28.40 16.99 -9.63
N ALA A 17 -29.49 16.20 -9.64
CA ALA A 17 -30.62 16.44 -8.76
C ALA A 17 -30.25 16.29 -7.28
N LEU A 18 -29.40 15.29 -6.95
CA LEU A 18 -28.83 15.13 -5.61
C LEU A 18 -27.97 16.34 -5.21
N LEU A 19 -27.03 16.76 -6.05
CA LEU A 19 -26.18 17.93 -5.79
C LEU A 19 -27.00 19.22 -5.60
N LYS A 20 -28.07 19.39 -6.36
CA LYS A 20 -28.97 20.56 -6.22
C LYS A 20 -29.72 20.54 -4.88
N ARG A 21 -30.06 19.36 -4.36
CA ARG A 21 -30.72 19.19 -3.07
C ARG A 21 -29.77 19.41 -1.90
N GLU A 22 -28.61 18.73 -1.93
CA GLU A 22 -27.64 18.71 -0.83
C GLU A 22 -26.75 19.98 -0.79
N ARG A 23 -26.56 20.64 -1.92
CA ARG A 23 -25.76 21.86 -2.10
C ARG A 23 -24.34 21.76 -1.50
N PRO A 24 -23.59 20.69 -1.78
CA PRO A 24 -22.24 20.56 -1.24
C PRO A 24 -21.31 21.63 -1.88
N GLU A 25 -20.32 22.09 -1.12
CA GLU A 25 -19.24 22.94 -1.64
C GLU A 25 -18.22 22.11 -2.42
N ILE A 26 -18.00 20.86 -2.00
CA ILE A 26 -17.03 19.91 -2.59
C ILE A 26 -17.71 18.59 -2.93
N VAL A 27 -17.34 18.04 -4.07
CA VAL A 27 -17.59 16.65 -4.46
C VAL A 27 -16.26 15.94 -4.62
N HIS A 28 -15.97 15.02 -3.74
CA HIS A 28 -14.72 14.25 -3.76
C HIS A 28 -14.97 12.82 -4.29
N VAL A 29 -14.22 12.43 -5.33
CA VAL A 29 -14.40 11.16 -6.03
C VAL A 29 -13.11 10.33 -6.06
N ASN A 30 -13.28 9.00 -5.93
CA ASN A 30 -12.19 8.04 -5.84
C ASN A 30 -12.15 7.01 -6.98
N SER A 31 -13.18 6.95 -7.84
CA SER A 31 -13.22 6.03 -8.97
C SER A 31 -13.25 6.75 -10.33
N SER A 32 -12.77 6.09 -11.38
CA SER A 32 -12.76 6.66 -12.72
C SER A 32 -14.17 6.90 -13.28
N ARG A 33 -15.12 6.03 -12.94
CA ARG A 33 -16.52 6.15 -13.38
C ARG A 33 -17.23 7.32 -12.69
N ASP A 34 -17.09 7.42 -11.37
CA ASP A 34 -17.73 8.48 -10.58
C ASP A 34 -17.15 9.84 -10.95
N SER A 35 -15.90 9.88 -11.39
CA SER A 35 -15.22 11.08 -11.88
C SER A 35 -15.97 11.76 -13.02
N TRP A 36 -16.42 11.01 -14.02
CA TRP A 36 -17.18 11.56 -15.14
C TRP A 36 -18.54 12.08 -14.70
N ILE A 37 -19.25 11.31 -13.86
CA ILE A 37 -20.57 11.70 -13.38
C ILE A 37 -20.49 12.95 -12.52
N ALA A 38 -19.60 12.97 -11.55
CA ALA A 38 -19.44 14.12 -10.66
C ALA A 38 -19.02 15.38 -11.44
N ALA A 39 -18.01 15.25 -12.30
CA ALA A 39 -17.49 16.38 -13.06
C ALA A 39 -18.54 16.98 -14.01
N LEU A 40 -19.27 16.16 -14.75
CA LEU A 40 -20.30 16.64 -15.67
C LEU A 40 -21.56 17.17 -14.94
N SER A 41 -22.01 16.48 -13.88
CA SER A 41 -23.16 16.92 -13.08
C SER A 41 -22.91 18.26 -12.40
N SER A 42 -21.70 18.46 -11.85
CA SER A 42 -21.31 19.71 -11.19
C SER A 42 -21.29 20.89 -12.15
N ARG A 43 -20.86 20.69 -13.41
CA ARG A 43 -20.84 21.75 -14.42
C ARG A 43 -22.22 22.24 -14.86
N LEU A 44 -23.28 21.49 -14.55
CA LEU A 44 -24.67 21.83 -14.83
C LEU A 44 -25.36 22.60 -13.69
N LEU A 45 -24.60 23.06 -12.69
CA LEU A 45 -25.12 23.77 -11.51
C LEU A 45 -24.50 25.16 -11.38
N ASP A 46 -25.28 26.06 -10.81
CA ASP A 46 -24.83 27.40 -10.40
C ASP A 46 -25.45 27.72 -9.01
N PRO A 47 -24.65 27.98 -7.96
CA PRO A 47 -23.21 27.78 -7.93
C PRO A 47 -22.83 26.32 -8.10
N ARG A 48 -21.69 26.05 -8.75
CA ARG A 48 -21.21 24.70 -8.93
C ARG A 48 -20.33 24.26 -7.75
N PRO A 49 -20.47 23.01 -7.27
CA PRO A 49 -19.51 22.46 -6.32
C PRO A 49 -18.14 22.27 -6.96
N LYS A 50 -17.07 22.39 -6.17
CA LYS A 50 -15.72 22.05 -6.59
C LYS A 50 -15.57 20.52 -6.68
N VAL A 51 -14.88 20.02 -7.68
CA VAL A 51 -14.70 18.58 -7.88
C VAL A 51 -13.24 18.19 -7.63
N ILE A 52 -13.03 17.35 -6.64
CA ILE A 52 -11.72 16.79 -6.26
C ILE A 52 -11.66 15.32 -6.66
N ARG A 53 -10.54 14.90 -7.24
CA ARG A 53 -10.27 13.51 -7.62
C ARG A 53 -9.08 12.97 -6.86
N THR A 54 -9.24 11.87 -6.09
CA THR A 54 -8.11 11.12 -5.54
C THR A 54 -7.73 9.93 -6.44
N ARG A 55 -6.43 9.81 -6.72
CA ARG A 55 -5.82 8.67 -7.42
C ARG A 55 -5.02 7.81 -6.44
N HIS A 56 -5.35 6.52 -6.41
CA HIS A 56 -4.66 5.52 -5.59
C HIS A 56 -3.65 4.68 -6.38
N ILE A 57 -3.32 5.10 -7.60
CA ILE A 57 -2.39 4.39 -8.50
C ILE A 57 -1.36 5.36 -9.06
N SER A 58 -0.13 4.92 -9.21
CA SER A 58 0.99 5.66 -9.81
C SER A 58 1.07 5.53 -11.34
N ALA A 59 0.25 4.66 -11.95
CA ALA A 59 0.23 4.50 -13.41
C ALA A 59 -0.06 5.82 -14.14
N PRO A 60 0.49 6.02 -15.36
CA PRO A 60 0.19 7.17 -16.21
C PRO A 60 -1.32 7.36 -16.42
N LEU A 61 -1.74 8.58 -16.75
CA LEU A 61 -3.07 8.78 -17.29
C LEU A 61 -3.20 8.03 -18.62
N ASN A 62 -4.39 7.48 -18.88
CA ASN A 62 -4.66 6.92 -20.20
C ASN A 62 -4.41 7.98 -21.25
N ASN A 63 -3.60 7.64 -22.26
CA ASN A 63 -3.20 8.59 -23.32
C ASN A 63 -4.32 8.77 -24.35
N ASN A 64 -5.45 9.34 -23.90
CA ASN A 64 -6.54 9.75 -24.75
C ASN A 64 -7.00 11.17 -24.42
N ALA A 65 -7.45 11.91 -25.42
CA ALA A 65 -7.84 13.31 -25.29
C ALA A 65 -8.94 13.53 -24.24
N THR A 66 -9.87 12.60 -24.10
CA THR A 66 -10.99 12.71 -23.15
C THR A 66 -10.50 12.61 -21.69
N THR A 67 -9.56 11.71 -21.38
CA THR A 67 -8.96 11.62 -20.04
C THR A 67 -8.18 12.89 -19.71
N HIS A 68 -7.33 13.37 -20.64
CA HIS A 68 -6.57 14.60 -20.42
C HIS A 68 -7.50 15.81 -20.24
N TRP A 69 -8.58 15.91 -21.04
CA TRP A 69 -9.58 16.96 -20.88
C TRP A 69 -10.26 16.92 -19.51
N LEU A 70 -10.68 15.71 -19.04
CA LEU A 70 -11.28 15.50 -17.73
C LEU A 70 -10.36 16.01 -16.61
N TYR A 71 -9.09 15.58 -16.62
CA TYR A 71 -8.14 15.94 -15.57
C TYR A 71 -7.71 17.39 -15.62
N ARG A 72 -7.51 17.97 -16.81
CA ARG A 72 -7.03 19.34 -16.96
C ARG A 72 -8.14 20.41 -16.87
N ARG A 73 -9.40 20.05 -17.11
CA ARG A 73 -10.48 21.03 -17.24
C ARG A 73 -11.63 20.84 -16.27
N LEU A 74 -11.92 19.60 -15.88
CA LEU A 74 -13.14 19.33 -15.13
C LEU A 74 -12.91 19.17 -13.62
N PHE A 75 -11.74 18.71 -13.19
CA PHE A 75 -11.41 18.69 -11.77
C PHE A 75 -10.83 20.02 -11.30
N ASP A 76 -11.20 20.46 -10.13
CA ASP A 76 -10.62 21.65 -9.48
C ASP A 76 -9.31 21.27 -8.77
N MET A 77 -9.20 20.02 -8.28
CA MET A 77 -7.99 19.47 -7.65
C MET A 77 -7.86 17.97 -7.94
N VAL A 78 -6.63 17.52 -8.14
CA VAL A 78 -6.27 16.09 -8.18
C VAL A 78 -5.37 15.78 -6.99
N ILE A 79 -5.74 14.81 -6.19
CA ILE A 79 -4.94 14.31 -5.08
C ILE A 79 -4.32 12.97 -5.50
N VAL A 80 -3.04 12.78 -5.23
CA VAL A 80 -2.34 11.50 -5.42
C VAL A 80 -2.02 10.93 -4.05
N THR A 81 -2.50 9.71 -3.79
CA THR A 81 -2.08 8.99 -2.58
C THR A 81 -0.74 8.34 -2.86
N GLY A 82 0.31 8.90 -2.27
CA GLY A 82 1.66 8.43 -2.50
C GLY A 82 2.69 9.51 -2.18
N SER A 83 3.80 9.48 -2.89
CA SER A 83 4.91 10.39 -2.69
C SER A 83 4.82 11.64 -3.58
N GLU A 84 5.66 12.62 -3.27
CA GLU A 84 5.86 13.80 -4.11
C GLU A 84 6.29 13.42 -5.54
N ARG A 85 7.00 12.30 -5.71
CA ARG A 85 7.35 11.76 -7.03
C ARG A 85 6.10 11.51 -7.89
N ASN A 86 5.06 10.89 -7.32
CA ASN A 86 3.80 10.64 -8.05
C ASN A 86 3.09 11.95 -8.43
N ARG A 87 3.21 12.99 -7.60
CA ARG A 87 2.73 14.33 -7.91
C ARG A 87 3.49 14.93 -9.09
N GLN A 88 4.81 14.88 -9.07
CA GLN A 88 5.66 15.39 -10.14
C GLN A 88 5.41 14.67 -11.47
N ASP A 89 5.13 13.37 -11.45
CA ASP A 89 4.75 12.62 -12.65
C ASP A 89 3.48 13.18 -13.31
N LEU A 90 2.44 13.51 -12.53
CA LEU A 90 1.22 14.13 -13.07
C LEU A 90 1.47 15.54 -13.64
N ILE A 91 2.37 16.29 -13.04
CA ILE A 91 2.73 17.63 -13.50
C ILE A 91 3.55 17.55 -14.79
N HIS A 92 4.66 16.82 -14.77
CA HIS A 92 5.63 16.84 -15.89
C HIS A 92 5.24 15.94 -17.04
N ARG A 93 4.76 14.72 -16.76
CA ARG A 93 4.40 13.75 -17.78
C ARG A 93 3.00 14.01 -18.34
N ASP A 94 2.02 14.22 -17.45
CA ASP A 94 0.62 14.31 -17.81
C ASP A 94 0.15 15.77 -18.00
N GLY A 95 1.00 16.75 -17.68
CA GLY A 95 0.82 18.20 -17.94
C GLY A 95 -0.31 18.84 -17.13
N LEU A 96 -0.48 18.42 -15.88
CA LEU A 96 -1.37 19.08 -14.94
C LEU A 96 -0.71 20.31 -14.32
N ALA A 97 -1.50 21.35 -14.04
CA ALA A 97 -0.99 22.55 -13.39
C ALA A 97 -0.56 22.25 -11.94
N PRO A 98 0.62 22.71 -11.47
CA PRO A 98 1.17 22.36 -10.16
C PRO A 98 0.28 22.74 -8.97
N ASP A 99 -0.47 23.83 -9.09
CA ASP A 99 -1.42 24.33 -8.10
C ASP A 99 -2.70 23.50 -8.00
N ARG A 100 -2.94 22.64 -8.98
CA ARG A 100 -4.10 21.73 -9.06
C ARG A 100 -3.77 20.27 -8.75
N VAL A 101 -2.56 19.99 -8.27
CA VAL A 101 -2.16 18.65 -7.86
C VAL A 101 -1.60 18.71 -6.44
N ALA A 102 -2.16 17.88 -5.56
CA ALA A 102 -1.65 17.65 -4.22
C ALA A 102 -1.21 16.19 -4.07
N SER A 103 -0.24 15.92 -3.20
CA SER A 103 0.15 14.58 -2.79
C SER A 103 0.19 14.47 -1.29
N PHE A 104 -0.35 13.40 -0.75
CA PHE A 104 -0.14 12.96 0.61
C PHE A 104 -0.39 11.45 0.71
N PRO A 105 0.29 10.74 1.63
CA PRO A 105 0.11 9.32 1.81
C PRO A 105 -1.27 9.01 2.40
N ILE A 106 -1.72 7.77 2.22
CA ILE A 106 -2.87 7.24 2.97
C ILE A 106 -2.46 7.14 4.43
N GLY A 107 -3.27 7.69 5.33
CA GLY A 107 -3.03 7.60 6.77
C GLY A 107 -3.26 6.20 7.32
N LEU A 108 -2.49 5.87 8.35
CA LEU A 108 -2.64 4.63 9.13
C LEU A 108 -3.09 4.97 10.55
N ASP A 109 -3.98 4.13 11.09
CA ASP A 109 -4.30 4.14 12.52
C ASP A 109 -3.12 3.55 13.30
N VAL A 110 -2.24 4.42 13.76
CA VAL A 110 -0.99 4.05 14.46
C VAL A 110 -1.23 3.53 15.87
N GLU A 111 -2.38 3.84 16.46
CA GLU A 111 -2.78 3.30 17.76
C GLU A 111 -3.25 1.85 17.63
N HIS A 112 -4.08 1.57 16.63
CA HIS A 112 -4.51 0.22 16.30
C HIS A 112 -3.32 -0.67 15.93
N PHE A 113 -2.45 -0.20 15.02
CA PHE A 113 -1.22 -0.89 14.64
C PHE A 113 -0.06 -0.52 15.58
N SER A 114 -0.21 -0.82 16.87
CA SER A 114 0.83 -0.56 17.86
C SER A 114 1.56 -1.84 18.26
N PRO A 115 2.86 -1.72 18.68
CA PRO A 115 3.61 -2.84 19.20
C PRO A 115 2.94 -3.37 20.48
N ALA A 116 2.60 -4.63 20.46
CA ALA A 116 2.06 -5.34 21.63
C ALA A 116 2.32 -6.84 21.43
N LYS A 117 2.10 -7.62 22.48
CA LYS A 117 2.02 -9.07 22.30
C LYS A 117 0.75 -9.41 21.50
N PRO A 118 0.78 -10.42 20.61
CA PRO A 118 -0.41 -10.89 19.96
C PRO A 118 -1.43 -11.40 20.99
N GLN A 119 -2.71 -11.21 20.76
CA GLN A 119 -3.75 -11.84 21.57
C GLN A 119 -3.77 -13.35 21.31
N HIS A 120 -3.52 -13.73 20.05
CA HIS A 120 -3.36 -15.08 19.61
C HIS A 120 -2.02 -15.23 18.86
N ASP A 121 -1.05 -15.95 19.46
CA ASP A 121 0.24 -16.20 18.81
C ASP A 121 0.10 -17.28 17.73
N ILE A 122 0.34 -16.88 16.48
CA ILE A 122 0.26 -17.73 15.29
C ILE A 122 1.21 -18.96 15.41
N ARG A 123 2.30 -18.86 16.19
CA ARG A 123 3.17 -20.01 16.44
C ARG A 123 2.42 -21.19 17.07
N SER A 124 1.58 -20.90 18.05
CA SER A 124 0.80 -21.93 18.76
C SER A 124 -0.18 -22.63 17.83
N GLU A 125 -0.87 -21.87 16.96
CA GLU A 125 -1.79 -22.40 15.97
C GLU A 125 -1.10 -23.34 14.97
N LEU A 126 0.11 -22.97 14.53
CA LEU A 126 0.84 -23.70 13.50
C LEU A 126 1.78 -24.77 14.04
N GLY A 127 1.83 -24.97 15.35
CA GLY A 127 2.75 -25.90 16.00
C GLY A 127 4.23 -25.52 15.81
N ILE A 128 4.52 -24.21 15.66
CA ILE A 128 5.88 -23.70 15.52
C ILE A 128 6.43 -23.44 16.93
N PRO A 129 7.62 -23.95 17.28
CA PRO A 129 8.23 -23.71 18.58
C PRO A 129 8.39 -22.21 18.90
N THR A 130 8.14 -21.82 20.14
CA THR A 130 8.18 -20.40 20.59
C THR A 130 9.53 -19.72 20.38
N GLY A 131 10.62 -20.48 20.34
CA GLY A 131 11.96 -19.96 20.04
C GLY A 131 12.24 -19.67 18.56
N HIS A 132 11.35 -20.06 17.65
CA HIS A 132 11.54 -19.82 16.23
C HIS A 132 11.26 -18.35 15.86
N LEU A 133 12.09 -17.80 14.97
CA LEU A 133 11.88 -16.49 14.36
C LEU A 133 10.91 -16.63 13.18
N LEU A 134 9.91 -15.77 13.11
CA LEU A 134 8.93 -15.74 12.03
C LEU A 134 9.24 -14.61 11.05
N VAL A 135 9.39 -14.99 9.79
CA VAL A 135 9.53 -14.09 8.63
C VAL A 135 8.21 -14.06 7.88
N GLY A 136 7.54 -12.91 7.80
CA GLY A 136 6.21 -12.83 7.21
C GLY A 136 6.15 -12.03 5.91
N MET A 137 5.25 -12.44 5.03
CA MET A 137 4.77 -11.69 3.88
C MET A 137 3.24 -11.73 3.86
N ILE A 138 2.60 -10.57 3.74
CA ILE A 138 1.15 -10.44 3.67
C ILE A 138 0.82 -9.69 2.39
N SER A 139 0.14 -10.33 1.45
CA SER A 139 -0.32 -9.67 0.22
C SER A 139 -1.33 -10.51 -0.56
N TYR A 140 -2.04 -9.87 -1.48
CA TYR A 140 -2.77 -10.61 -2.52
C TYR A 140 -1.77 -11.34 -3.44
N LEU A 141 -1.99 -12.64 -3.73
CA LEU A 141 -1.04 -13.50 -4.42
C LEU A 141 -1.05 -13.24 -5.93
N ARG A 142 -0.27 -12.24 -6.36
CA ARG A 142 -0.02 -11.89 -7.77
C ARG A 142 1.47 -11.97 -8.10
N ASP A 143 1.80 -12.23 -9.35
CA ASP A 143 3.18 -12.40 -9.83
C ASP A 143 4.06 -11.20 -9.46
N TYR A 144 3.59 -9.98 -9.70
CA TYR A 144 4.36 -8.77 -9.41
C TYR A 144 4.64 -8.51 -7.92
N LYS A 145 4.00 -9.24 -6.99
CA LYS A 145 4.26 -9.16 -5.55
C LYS A 145 5.53 -9.92 -5.13
N GLY A 146 6.07 -10.77 -6.02
CA GLY A 146 7.39 -11.35 -5.85
C GLY A 146 7.49 -12.54 -4.90
N HIS A 147 6.38 -13.24 -4.61
CA HIS A 147 6.35 -14.44 -3.73
C HIS A 147 7.39 -15.48 -4.13
N ARG A 148 7.61 -15.69 -5.44
CA ARG A 148 8.61 -16.63 -5.95
C ARG A 148 10.02 -16.32 -5.43
N TYR A 149 10.38 -15.05 -5.35
CA TYR A 149 11.69 -14.62 -4.86
C TYR A 149 11.82 -14.77 -3.34
N LEU A 150 10.71 -14.59 -2.61
CA LEU A 150 10.69 -14.91 -1.18
C LEU A 150 10.92 -16.42 -0.95
N VAL A 151 10.26 -17.29 -1.73
CA VAL A 151 10.43 -18.77 -1.61
C VAL A 151 11.86 -19.18 -1.99
N GLU A 152 12.46 -18.58 -3.02
CA GLU A 152 13.86 -18.81 -3.38
C GLU A 152 14.82 -18.32 -2.28
N ALA A 153 14.56 -17.15 -1.68
CA ALA A 153 15.33 -16.65 -0.55
C ALA A 153 15.17 -17.53 0.69
N ALA A 154 13.93 -17.99 0.99
CA ALA A 154 13.67 -18.90 2.09
C ALA A 154 14.44 -20.22 1.96
N ALA A 155 14.58 -20.76 0.74
CA ALA A 155 15.39 -21.97 0.50
C ALA A 155 16.86 -21.79 0.91
N LYS A 156 17.43 -20.59 0.72
CA LYS A 156 18.80 -20.25 1.11
C LYS A 156 18.92 -20.02 2.61
N VAL A 157 17.99 -19.23 3.18
CA VAL A 157 17.98 -18.91 4.60
C VAL A 157 17.80 -20.16 5.45
N LEU A 158 16.85 -21.04 5.11
CA LEU A 158 16.56 -22.27 5.89
C LEU A 158 17.69 -23.30 5.86
N LYS A 159 18.59 -23.23 4.87
CA LYS A 159 19.82 -24.04 4.85
C LYS A 159 20.89 -23.54 5.84
N GLN A 160 20.90 -22.24 6.12
CA GLN A 160 21.95 -21.58 6.93
C GLN A 160 21.49 -21.30 8.36
N HIS A 161 20.18 -21.15 8.59
CA HIS A 161 19.60 -20.75 9.86
C HIS A 161 18.57 -21.75 10.33
N GLN A 162 18.79 -22.33 11.50
CA GLN A 162 17.81 -23.16 12.20
C GLN A 162 16.86 -22.29 13.03
N GLY A 163 15.70 -22.80 13.37
CA GLY A 163 14.75 -22.08 14.22
C GLY A 163 14.10 -20.88 13.50
N VAL A 164 13.86 -20.99 12.18
CA VAL A 164 13.20 -19.95 11.37
C VAL A 164 12.02 -20.58 10.62
N ALA A 165 10.92 -19.85 10.53
CA ALA A 165 9.79 -20.21 9.68
C ALA A 165 9.31 -19.00 8.87
N PHE A 166 8.89 -19.27 7.64
CA PHE A 166 8.34 -18.27 6.74
C PHE A 166 6.82 -18.42 6.67
N LEU A 167 6.11 -17.29 6.76
CA LEU A 167 4.65 -17.24 6.65
C LEU A 167 4.26 -16.40 5.43
N ILE A 168 3.44 -16.96 4.55
CA ILE A 168 2.84 -16.28 3.41
C ILE A 168 1.33 -16.21 3.67
N VAL A 169 0.81 -14.98 3.82
CA VAL A 169 -0.59 -14.71 4.14
C VAL A 169 -1.25 -14.00 2.98
N GLY A 170 -2.42 -14.49 2.59
CA GLY A 170 -3.24 -13.96 1.51
C GLY A 170 -3.71 -15.05 0.55
N GLU A 171 -4.49 -14.63 -0.41
CA GLU A 171 -5.06 -15.45 -1.48
C GLU A 171 -4.83 -14.79 -2.85
N GLY A 172 -5.01 -15.52 -3.93
CA GLY A 172 -4.90 -14.97 -5.26
C GLY A 172 -4.52 -15.99 -6.33
N PRO A 173 -4.44 -15.56 -7.60
CA PRO A 173 -4.22 -16.47 -8.74
C PRO A 173 -2.90 -17.22 -8.71
N GLU A 174 -1.88 -16.71 -8.00
CA GLU A 174 -0.55 -17.36 -7.92
C GLU A 174 -0.45 -18.45 -6.83
N GLU A 175 -1.51 -18.73 -6.10
CA GLU A 175 -1.46 -19.68 -4.96
C GLU A 175 -0.91 -21.05 -5.36
N GLN A 176 -1.41 -21.63 -6.44
CA GLN A 176 -0.97 -22.95 -6.91
C GLN A 176 0.50 -22.95 -7.33
N ASN A 177 0.94 -21.89 -8.03
CA ASN A 177 2.33 -21.76 -8.46
C ASN A 177 3.30 -21.65 -7.27
N ILE A 178 2.91 -20.90 -6.23
CA ILE A 178 3.70 -20.72 -5.01
C ILE A 178 3.78 -22.06 -4.25
N ARG A 179 2.66 -22.77 -4.06
CA ARG A 179 2.64 -24.10 -3.41
C ARG A 179 3.52 -25.09 -4.14
N ALA A 180 3.40 -25.19 -5.46
CA ALA A 180 4.22 -26.07 -6.28
C ALA A 180 5.72 -25.74 -6.16
N GLN A 181 6.07 -24.44 -6.06
CA GLN A 181 7.47 -24.03 -5.85
C GLN A 181 7.99 -24.45 -4.48
N ILE A 182 7.20 -24.28 -3.40
CA ILE A 182 7.53 -24.69 -2.04
C ILE A 182 7.78 -26.22 -1.98
N GLU A 183 6.89 -27.01 -2.57
CA GLU A 183 7.00 -28.48 -2.64
C GLU A 183 8.23 -28.91 -3.42
N ARG A 184 8.43 -28.37 -4.62
CA ARG A 184 9.59 -28.68 -5.49
C ARG A 184 10.93 -28.40 -4.81
N LEU A 185 10.99 -27.38 -3.96
CA LEU A 185 12.19 -27.01 -3.21
C LEU A 185 12.30 -27.72 -1.86
N GLY A 186 11.33 -28.57 -1.48
CA GLY A 186 11.32 -29.31 -0.22
C GLY A 186 11.13 -28.44 1.02
N LEU A 187 10.43 -27.31 0.90
CA LEU A 187 10.34 -26.27 1.94
C LEU A 187 9.06 -26.35 2.79
N THR A 188 8.23 -27.38 2.64
CA THR A 188 6.92 -27.51 3.31
C THR A 188 7.00 -27.48 4.85
N ALA A 189 8.14 -27.85 5.42
CA ALA A 189 8.39 -27.74 6.86
C ALA A 189 8.67 -26.33 7.35
N GLY A 190 9.35 -25.51 6.53
CA GLY A 190 9.83 -24.18 6.90
C GLY A 190 9.03 -23.00 6.31
N VAL A 191 8.19 -23.24 5.29
CA VAL A 191 7.37 -22.22 4.66
C VAL A 191 5.90 -22.61 4.75
N ARG A 192 5.07 -21.76 5.35
CA ARG A 192 3.64 -21.98 5.56
C ARG A 192 2.82 -20.96 4.78
N MET A 193 1.88 -21.43 3.95
CA MET A 193 0.86 -20.59 3.33
C MET A 193 -0.42 -20.66 4.16
N LEU A 194 -0.86 -19.52 4.70
CA LEU A 194 -1.98 -19.45 5.64
C LEU A 194 -3.32 -19.09 4.97
N GLY A 195 -3.31 -18.78 3.66
CA GLY A 195 -4.52 -18.30 2.98
C GLY A 195 -4.92 -16.89 3.44
N PHE A 196 -6.19 -16.55 3.19
CA PHE A 196 -6.77 -15.30 3.69
C PHE A 196 -6.92 -15.34 5.21
N ARG A 197 -6.61 -14.21 5.88
CA ARG A 197 -6.80 -14.04 7.32
C ARG A 197 -7.39 -12.66 7.59
N ASP A 198 -8.29 -12.58 8.55
CA ASP A 198 -8.91 -11.34 9.04
C ASP A 198 -8.25 -10.83 10.34
N ASP A 199 -7.49 -11.67 11.04
CA ASP A 199 -6.73 -11.38 12.26
C ASP A 199 -5.29 -10.87 11.96
N LEU A 200 -5.13 -10.05 10.94
CA LEU A 200 -3.82 -9.58 10.48
C LEU A 200 -2.99 -8.91 11.58
N LEU A 201 -3.62 -8.29 12.58
CA LEU A 201 -2.92 -7.67 13.68
C LEU A 201 -2.15 -8.68 14.54
N ASP A 202 -2.75 -9.84 14.82
CA ASP A 202 -2.09 -10.92 15.55
C ASP A 202 -1.00 -11.59 14.69
N VAL A 203 -1.25 -11.72 13.38
CA VAL A 203 -0.21 -12.18 12.45
C VAL A 203 1.00 -11.24 12.52
N PHE A 204 0.84 -9.93 12.31
CA PHE A 204 1.95 -8.97 12.37
C PHE A 204 2.68 -9.02 13.71
N ARG A 205 1.96 -9.02 14.82
CA ARG A 205 2.52 -9.05 16.19
C ARG A 205 3.26 -10.35 16.52
N SER A 206 2.97 -11.43 15.80
CA SER A 206 3.69 -12.69 15.91
C SER A 206 5.01 -12.71 15.11
N LEU A 207 5.19 -11.83 14.13
CA LEU A 207 6.37 -11.79 13.28
C LEU A 207 7.60 -11.19 14.01
N ASN A 208 8.78 -11.55 13.52
CA ASN A 208 10.06 -10.95 13.92
C ASN A 208 10.65 -10.04 12.85
N LEU A 209 10.29 -10.26 11.58
CA LEU A 209 10.59 -9.37 10.47
C LEU A 209 9.57 -9.54 9.35
N PHE A 210 9.43 -8.51 8.52
CA PHE A 210 8.47 -8.49 7.43
C PHE A 210 9.16 -8.33 6.09
N VAL A 211 8.66 -8.97 5.03
CA VAL A 211 9.28 -8.96 3.70
C VAL A 211 8.28 -8.55 2.65
N ILE A 212 8.68 -7.62 1.77
CA ILE A 212 7.87 -7.14 0.64
C ILE A 212 8.73 -7.17 -0.63
N PRO A 213 8.83 -8.31 -1.32
CA PRO A 213 9.73 -8.49 -2.45
C PRO A 213 9.07 -8.10 -3.78
N THR A 214 8.22 -7.07 -3.78
CA THR A 214 7.49 -6.57 -4.96
C THR A 214 8.46 -6.29 -6.12
N VAL A 215 8.09 -6.68 -7.33
CA VAL A 215 8.95 -6.59 -8.52
C VAL A 215 8.53 -5.51 -9.51
N GLU A 216 7.33 -4.97 -9.39
CA GLU A 216 6.81 -3.88 -10.23
C GLU A 216 6.08 -2.84 -9.40
N GLY A 217 6.12 -1.58 -9.92
CA GLY A 217 5.72 -0.39 -9.21
C GLY A 217 4.36 -0.46 -8.55
N ASP A 218 4.39 -0.22 -7.26
CA ASP A 218 3.22 -0.02 -6.43
C ASP A 218 3.23 1.42 -5.89
N THR A 219 2.10 1.91 -5.45
CA THR A 219 2.07 3.02 -4.50
C THR A 219 2.69 2.55 -3.17
N ILE A 220 2.67 3.35 -2.12
CA ILE A 220 3.10 2.90 -0.80
C ILE A 220 2.18 1.74 -0.38
N PRO A 221 2.72 0.49 -0.21
CA PRO A 221 1.89 -0.63 0.21
C PRO A 221 1.39 -0.42 1.64
N GLN A 222 0.10 -0.57 1.88
CA GLN A 222 -0.48 -0.44 3.22
C GLN A 222 0.19 -1.38 4.23
N VAL A 223 0.47 -2.62 3.82
CA VAL A 223 1.13 -3.63 4.67
C VAL A 223 2.56 -3.22 5.07
N LEU A 224 3.25 -2.37 4.29
CA LEU A 224 4.52 -1.76 4.68
C LEU A 224 4.34 -0.85 5.89
N MET A 225 3.38 0.07 5.80
CA MET A 225 3.11 1.01 6.88
C MET A 225 2.62 0.29 8.14
N GLN A 226 1.79 -0.75 7.98
CA GLN A 226 1.32 -1.60 9.08
C GLN A 226 2.48 -2.32 9.78
N ALA A 227 3.39 -2.93 9.02
CA ALA A 227 4.57 -3.59 9.57
C ALA A 227 5.48 -2.62 10.32
N LEU A 228 5.77 -1.45 9.74
CA LEU A 228 6.57 -0.41 10.38
C LEU A 228 5.89 0.12 11.65
N ALA A 229 4.58 0.32 11.64
CA ALA A 229 3.81 0.79 12.80
C ALA A 229 3.85 -0.20 13.97
N ILE A 230 3.83 -1.50 13.69
CA ILE A 230 4.03 -2.57 14.69
C ILE A 230 5.47 -2.59 15.22
N GLY A 231 6.40 -1.92 14.54
CA GLY A 231 7.82 -1.93 14.91
C GLY A 231 8.59 -3.12 14.33
N LEU A 232 8.12 -3.70 13.23
CA LEU A 232 8.85 -4.77 12.53
C LEU A 232 9.93 -4.14 11.62
N PRO A 233 11.16 -4.67 11.64
CA PRO A 233 12.12 -4.39 10.58
C PRO A 233 11.61 -4.98 9.27
N VAL A 234 11.84 -4.26 8.16
CA VAL A 234 11.33 -4.67 6.85
C VAL A 234 12.49 -4.90 5.87
N VAL A 235 12.39 -5.97 5.08
CA VAL A 235 13.22 -6.14 3.88
C VAL A 235 12.33 -5.98 2.66
N SER A 236 12.67 -5.05 1.78
CA SER A 236 11.85 -4.75 0.61
C SER A 236 12.71 -4.42 -0.62
N THR A 237 12.08 -3.98 -1.70
CA THR A 237 12.75 -3.67 -2.96
C THR A 237 12.66 -2.19 -3.30
N THR A 238 13.44 -1.76 -4.31
CA THR A 238 13.45 -0.38 -4.82
C THR A 238 12.21 -0.01 -5.63
N THR A 239 11.14 -0.81 -5.60
CA THR A 239 9.95 -0.61 -6.46
C THR A 239 9.00 0.46 -5.93
N GLY A 240 8.39 1.20 -6.85
CA GLY A 240 7.33 2.17 -6.56
C GLY A 240 7.76 3.26 -5.57
N SER A 241 6.91 3.52 -4.59
CA SER A 241 7.15 4.51 -3.53
C SER A 241 7.66 3.87 -2.21
N ILE A 242 8.15 2.65 -2.24
CA ILE A 242 8.74 1.98 -1.05
C ILE A 242 9.93 2.78 -0.48
N PRO A 243 10.88 3.28 -1.30
CA PRO A 243 12.01 4.06 -0.81
C PRO A 243 11.64 5.41 -0.20
N ASP A 244 10.42 5.89 -0.43
CA ASP A 244 9.95 7.15 0.17
C ASP A 244 9.53 6.97 1.65
N VAL A 245 9.31 5.70 2.07
CA VAL A 245 8.87 5.34 3.43
C VAL A 245 9.93 4.56 4.19
N LEU A 246 10.60 3.63 3.50
CA LEU A 246 11.60 2.74 4.08
C LEU A 246 13.00 3.31 3.81
N ALA A 247 13.70 3.75 4.86
CA ALA A 247 15.08 4.21 4.78
C ALA A 247 16.03 3.01 4.86
N ASP A 248 16.80 2.79 3.78
CA ASP A 248 17.75 1.67 3.69
C ASP A 248 18.84 1.76 4.75
N GLY A 249 19.04 0.66 5.48
CA GLY A 249 19.99 0.58 6.59
C GLY A 249 19.51 1.21 7.91
N GLU A 250 18.38 1.95 7.92
CA GLU A 250 17.87 2.64 9.12
C GLU A 250 16.56 2.02 9.65
N SER A 251 15.53 1.93 8.83
CA SER A 251 14.23 1.36 9.20
C SER A 251 13.97 -0.03 8.57
N GLY A 252 14.89 -0.51 7.75
CA GLY A 252 14.87 -1.79 7.09
C GLY A 252 15.97 -1.89 6.05
N PHE A 253 15.86 -2.87 5.15
CA PHE A 253 16.76 -3.02 4.03
C PHE A 253 16.02 -2.95 2.70
N ILE A 254 16.66 -2.31 1.72
CA ILE A 254 16.17 -2.22 0.34
C ILE A 254 17.13 -3.00 -0.56
N VAL A 255 16.57 -3.92 -1.35
CA VAL A 255 17.33 -4.75 -2.30
C VAL A 255 16.81 -4.55 -3.73
N PRO A 256 17.60 -4.90 -4.77
CA PRO A 256 17.08 -4.92 -6.14
C PRO A 256 15.86 -5.86 -6.27
N PRO A 257 14.85 -5.52 -7.07
CA PRO A 257 13.76 -6.44 -7.38
C PRO A 257 14.29 -7.66 -8.16
N ARG A 258 13.65 -8.81 -7.97
CA ARG A 258 14.02 -10.10 -8.59
C ARG A 258 15.37 -10.67 -8.14
N ASP A 259 15.92 -10.20 -7.03
CA ASP A 259 17.19 -10.66 -6.46
C ASP A 259 16.96 -11.44 -5.17
N ALA A 260 16.78 -12.76 -5.29
CA ALA A 260 16.55 -13.65 -4.15
C ALA A 260 17.82 -13.84 -3.30
N ASP A 261 19.01 -13.61 -3.85
CA ASP A 261 20.28 -13.68 -3.10
C ASP A 261 20.42 -12.49 -2.16
N ALA A 262 20.26 -11.27 -2.68
CA ALA A 262 20.26 -10.07 -1.87
C ALA A 262 19.15 -10.11 -0.80
N LEU A 263 17.98 -10.63 -1.14
CA LEU A 263 16.87 -10.81 -0.19
C LEU A 263 17.25 -11.77 0.95
N ALA A 264 17.86 -12.91 0.62
CA ALA A 264 18.29 -13.91 1.61
C ALA A 264 19.40 -13.35 2.52
N ASP A 265 20.38 -12.62 1.97
CA ASP A 265 21.44 -11.97 2.74
C ASP A 265 20.88 -11.00 3.78
N ARG A 266 19.96 -10.10 3.38
CA ARG A 266 19.37 -9.10 4.28
C ARG A 266 18.47 -9.73 5.33
N ILE A 267 17.70 -10.76 4.97
CA ILE A 267 16.93 -11.55 5.94
C ILE A 267 17.89 -12.22 6.94
N GLY A 268 18.93 -12.91 6.45
CA GLY A 268 19.91 -13.59 7.29
C GLY A 268 20.57 -12.64 8.29
N ARG A 269 20.98 -11.44 7.86
CA ARG A 269 21.54 -10.41 8.73
C ARG A 269 20.57 -10.03 9.86
N LEU A 270 19.30 -9.84 9.56
CA LEU A 270 18.30 -9.53 10.58
C LEU A 270 18.01 -10.72 11.51
N LEU A 271 18.13 -11.96 11.06
CA LEU A 271 17.89 -13.15 11.90
C LEU A 271 18.93 -13.29 13.00
N VAL A 272 20.19 -12.93 12.74
CA VAL A 272 21.28 -13.12 13.72
C VAL A 272 21.52 -11.93 14.63
N ASP A 273 20.94 -10.75 14.32
CA ASP A 273 21.16 -9.51 15.07
C ASP A 273 19.85 -8.96 15.68
N PRO A 274 19.53 -9.33 16.91
CA PRO A 274 18.29 -8.87 17.59
C PRO A 274 18.32 -7.37 17.90
N GLU A 275 19.51 -6.77 18.12
CA GLU A 275 19.63 -5.34 18.42
C GLU A 275 19.34 -4.52 17.16
N LEU A 276 19.87 -4.94 16.01
CA LEU A 276 19.58 -4.32 14.72
C LEU A 276 18.08 -4.43 14.39
N ARG A 277 17.46 -5.60 14.60
CA ARG A 277 16.01 -5.75 14.42
C ARG A 277 15.23 -4.74 15.25
N ALA A 278 15.55 -4.64 16.53
CA ALA A 278 14.87 -3.72 17.44
C ALA A 278 15.11 -2.23 17.08
N ALA A 279 16.33 -1.87 16.68
CA ALA A 279 16.67 -0.52 16.27
C ALA A 279 15.91 -0.11 14.99
N MET A 280 15.93 -0.95 13.96
CA MET A 280 15.21 -0.71 12.71
C MET A 280 13.69 -0.64 12.92
N GLY A 281 13.15 -1.54 13.74
CA GLY A 281 11.72 -1.53 14.08
C GLY A 281 11.30 -0.23 14.75
N ARG A 282 12.07 0.26 15.75
CA ARG A 282 11.79 1.56 16.40
C ARG A 282 11.85 2.72 15.40
N ARG A 283 12.87 2.74 14.54
CA ARG A 283 13.02 3.81 13.54
C ARG A 283 11.87 3.81 12.53
N GLY A 284 11.46 2.62 12.05
CA GLY A 284 10.33 2.47 11.14
C GLY A 284 9.01 2.96 11.76
N ARG A 285 8.74 2.57 13.00
CA ARG A 285 7.56 3.06 13.74
C ARG A 285 7.56 4.57 13.87
N GLN A 286 8.68 5.16 14.29
CA GLN A 286 8.81 6.61 14.42
C GLN A 286 8.49 7.34 13.10
N THR A 287 8.94 6.80 11.97
CA THR A 287 8.64 7.35 10.64
C THR A 287 7.14 7.35 10.36
N VAL A 288 6.44 6.24 10.66
CA VAL A 288 4.99 6.14 10.40
C VAL A 288 4.20 7.05 11.35
N GLU A 289 4.53 7.10 12.63
CA GLU A 289 3.87 7.98 13.59
C GLU A 289 3.99 9.47 13.20
N GLN A 290 5.17 9.88 12.77
CA GLN A 290 5.43 11.28 12.42
C GLN A 290 4.86 11.71 11.08
N SER A 291 4.76 10.80 10.10
CA SER A 291 4.50 11.19 8.72
C SER A 291 3.29 10.56 8.07
N TYR A 292 2.76 9.46 8.65
CA TYR A 292 1.74 8.63 8.00
C TYR A 292 0.53 8.31 8.90
N SER A 293 0.29 9.08 9.97
CA SER A 293 -0.91 8.92 10.80
C SER A 293 -2.18 9.39 10.08
N ILE A 294 -3.34 8.85 10.48
CA ILE A 294 -4.65 9.29 9.99
C ILE A 294 -4.84 10.78 10.27
N ASP A 295 -4.48 11.27 11.46
CA ASP A 295 -4.66 12.68 11.83
C ASP A 295 -3.92 13.61 10.87
N ARG A 296 -2.66 13.26 10.54
CA ARG A 296 -1.88 14.03 9.57
C ARG A 296 -2.50 14.01 8.17
N MET A 297 -3.00 12.85 7.72
CA MET A 297 -3.70 12.77 6.44
C MET A 297 -4.96 13.64 6.44
N VAL A 298 -5.73 13.65 7.52
CA VAL A 298 -6.93 14.48 7.66
C VAL A 298 -6.58 15.96 7.63
N ASP A 299 -5.54 16.39 8.38
CA ASP A 299 -5.05 17.77 8.35
C ASP A 299 -4.65 18.23 6.95
N GLU A 300 -3.92 17.40 6.21
CA GLU A 300 -3.53 17.71 4.82
C GLU A 300 -4.76 17.78 3.89
N LEU A 301 -5.71 16.87 4.04
CA LEU A 301 -6.95 16.85 3.27
C LEU A 301 -7.78 18.12 3.55
N GLU A 302 -7.91 18.51 4.82
CA GLU A 302 -8.59 19.76 5.20
C GLU A 302 -7.93 20.99 4.59
N ARG A 303 -6.60 21.09 4.60
CA ARG A 303 -5.87 22.20 3.94
C ARG A 303 -6.17 22.25 2.46
N VAL A 304 -6.22 21.09 1.79
CA VAL A 304 -6.58 21.01 0.37
C VAL A 304 -8.02 21.49 0.16
N TYR A 305 -8.96 21.05 0.98
CA TYR A 305 -10.36 21.46 0.87
C TYR A 305 -10.52 22.98 1.05
N ARG A 306 -9.95 23.55 2.10
CA ARG A 306 -10.00 25.00 2.35
C ARG A 306 -9.41 25.79 1.20
N ARG A 307 -8.28 25.35 0.63
CA ARG A 307 -7.66 26.00 -0.54
C ARG A 307 -8.57 25.95 -1.77
N VAL A 308 -9.23 24.81 -2.02
CA VAL A 308 -10.09 24.62 -3.19
C VAL A 308 -11.39 25.44 -3.07
N ILE A 309 -11.96 25.59 -1.86
CA ILE A 309 -13.15 26.43 -1.62
C ILE A 309 -12.81 27.91 -1.84
N ALA A 310 -11.63 28.36 -1.40
CA ALA A 310 -11.19 29.74 -1.50
C ALA A 310 -10.79 30.18 -2.93
N SER A 311 -10.61 29.25 -3.87
CA SER A 311 -10.23 29.51 -5.27
C SER A 311 -11.47 29.65 -6.19
#